data_0fba2e2267d200ca75e2a5cf824ea572
#
_entry.id   0fba2e2267d200ca75e2a5cf824ea572
#
_cell.length_a   1.000
_cell.length_b   1.000
_cell.length_c   1.000
_cell.angle_alpha   90.00
_cell.angle_beta   90.00
_cell.angle_gamma   90.00
#
_symmetry.space_group_name_H-M   'P 1'
#
loop_
_entity.id
_entity.type
_entity.pdbx_description
1 polymer ?
#
loop_
_entity_poly.entity_id
_entity_poly.type
_entity_poly.pdbx_seq_one_letter_code
_entity_poly.pdbx_strand_id
1 'polypeptide(L)'
;MTRPTPPVSLSRVPRPTLQSVLRRAHLRLAFVAVTMAAVSLIVVAVIALRAYAGNNLNLLARSLGYTVEAALVFGDRVAAAEAIGMIAGDEDVAQVTVTDSQGQPFATWQLPAGSGIARLERVVADFALPGPVTAPVVHDGIIVGHVVVRGRGHQFF
;
A
#
# COMPACT_ATOMS: atom_id res chain seq x y z
N MET A 1 4.06 -3.37 87.74
CA MET A 1 3.20 -3.58 86.53
C MET A 1 4.00 -3.23 85.27
N THR A 2 4.67 -4.21 84.72
CA THR A 2 5.48 -4.10 83.51
C THR A 2 4.67 -4.56 82.30
N ARG A 3 4.37 -3.63 81.34
CA ARG A 3 3.69 -3.94 80.10
C ARG A 3 4.61 -4.70 79.18
N PRO A 4 4.17 -5.82 78.62
CA PRO A 4 4.97 -6.51 77.58
C PRO A 4 4.87 -5.71 76.25
N THR A 5 6.02 -5.43 75.64
CA THR A 5 6.18 -4.89 74.30
C THR A 5 5.75 -5.93 73.27
N PRO A 6 4.93 -5.58 72.26
CA PRO A 6 4.54 -6.51 71.22
C PRO A 6 5.73 -6.84 70.30
N PRO A 7 5.81 -8.08 69.79
CA PRO A 7 6.92 -8.49 68.90
C PRO A 7 6.83 -7.75 67.56
N VAL A 8 7.93 -7.15 67.15
CA VAL A 8 8.09 -6.55 65.83
C VAL A 8 8.04 -7.68 64.77
N SER A 9 6.96 -7.70 64.04
CA SER A 9 6.79 -8.60 62.88
C SER A 9 7.74 -8.14 61.76
N LEU A 10 8.84 -8.82 61.61
CA LEU A 10 9.72 -8.67 60.48
C LEU A 10 8.97 -9.13 59.21
N SER A 11 8.50 -8.16 58.44
CA SER A 11 7.89 -8.43 57.13
C SER A 11 8.94 -9.15 56.27
N ARG A 12 8.71 -10.44 55.99
CA ARG A 12 9.52 -11.23 55.08
C ARG A 12 9.35 -10.63 53.67
N VAL A 13 10.38 -9.94 53.20
CA VAL A 13 10.50 -9.57 51.81
C VAL A 13 10.54 -10.87 50.98
N PRO A 14 9.60 -11.13 50.11
CA PRO A 14 9.59 -12.35 49.29
C PRO A 14 10.79 -12.35 48.36
N ARG A 15 11.76 -13.23 48.66
CA ARG A 15 12.92 -13.44 47.78
C ARG A 15 12.43 -14.09 46.50
N PRO A 16 12.70 -13.52 45.30
CA PRO A 16 12.31 -14.14 44.06
C PRO A 16 13.01 -15.50 43.94
N THR A 17 12.23 -16.56 43.80
CA THR A 17 12.77 -17.91 43.61
C THR A 17 13.43 -17.99 42.26
N LEU A 18 14.58 -18.66 42.14
CA LEU A 18 15.34 -18.87 40.89
C LEU A 18 14.44 -19.33 39.74
N GLN A 19 13.44 -20.16 40.01
CA GLN A 19 12.44 -20.59 39.05
C GLN A 19 11.57 -19.44 38.48
N SER A 20 11.25 -18.44 39.32
CA SER A 20 10.42 -17.31 38.87
C SER A 20 11.22 -16.36 37.97
N VAL A 21 12.50 -16.20 38.21
CA VAL A 21 13.41 -15.37 37.40
C VAL A 21 13.68 -16.06 36.07
N LEU A 22 13.95 -17.36 36.07
CA LEU A 22 14.20 -18.14 34.86
C LEU A 22 12.95 -18.19 33.96
N ARG A 23 11.78 -18.41 34.53
CA ARG A 23 10.52 -18.40 33.78
C ARG A 23 10.22 -17.04 33.15
N ARG A 24 10.48 -15.93 33.86
CA ARG A 24 10.32 -14.57 33.28
C ARG A 24 11.31 -14.29 32.17
N ALA A 25 12.55 -14.76 32.29
CA ALA A 25 13.55 -14.62 31.23
C ALA A 25 13.16 -15.38 29.98
N HIS A 26 12.69 -16.63 30.10
CA HIS A 26 12.23 -17.44 28.97
C HIS A 26 10.98 -16.83 28.30
N LEU A 27 10.01 -16.33 29.09
CA LEU A 27 8.82 -15.67 28.54
C LEU A 27 9.17 -14.38 27.77
N ARG A 28 10.12 -13.60 28.29
CA ARG A 28 10.58 -12.39 27.57
C ARG A 28 11.28 -12.73 26.27
N LEU A 29 12.17 -13.73 26.31
CA LEU A 29 12.87 -14.18 25.10
C LEU A 29 11.89 -14.73 24.05
N ALA A 30 10.95 -15.56 24.47
CA ALA A 30 9.90 -16.08 23.58
C ALA A 30 9.05 -14.95 23.01
N PHE A 31 8.65 -13.98 23.83
CA PHE A 31 7.87 -12.83 23.36
C PHE A 31 8.64 -11.99 22.33
N VAL A 32 9.93 -11.71 22.59
CA VAL A 32 10.78 -10.98 21.63
C VAL A 32 10.93 -11.76 20.32
N ALA A 33 11.17 -13.08 20.40
CA ALA A 33 11.29 -13.92 19.21
C ALA A 33 10.02 -13.94 18.37
N VAL A 34 8.85 -14.10 19.02
CA VAL A 34 7.55 -14.08 18.33
C VAL A 34 7.27 -12.70 17.71
N THR A 35 7.57 -11.62 18.44
CA THR A 35 7.38 -10.26 17.93
C THR A 35 8.29 -9.99 16.72
N MET A 36 9.55 -10.39 16.77
CA MET A 36 10.47 -10.25 15.63
C MET A 36 9.99 -11.07 14.43
N ALA A 37 9.53 -12.29 14.64
CA ALA A 37 9.00 -13.12 13.56
C ALA A 37 7.74 -12.50 12.94
N ALA A 38 6.82 -11.97 13.75
CA ALA A 38 5.62 -11.30 13.29
C ALA A 38 5.95 -10.03 12.47
N VAL A 39 6.85 -9.18 12.96
CA VAL A 39 7.31 -7.99 12.25
C VAL A 39 7.97 -8.35 10.92
N SER A 40 8.85 -9.37 10.91
CA SER A 40 9.48 -9.84 9.69
C SER A 40 8.47 -10.33 8.66
N LEU A 41 7.46 -11.08 9.09
CA LEU A 41 6.39 -11.57 8.22
C LEU A 41 5.57 -10.42 7.62
N ILE A 42 5.23 -9.42 8.43
CA ILE A 42 4.50 -8.22 7.96
C ILE A 42 5.34 -7.47 6.90
N VAL A 43 6.62 -7.27 7.15
CA VAL A 43 7.51 -6.58 6.20
C VAL A 43 7.58 -7.34 4.87
N VAL A 44 7.77 -8.66 4.91
CA VAL A 44 7.79 -9.49 3.70
C VAL A 44 6.46 -9.43 2.96
N ALA A 45 5.33 -9.51 3.68
CA ALA A 45 4.00 -9.43 3.09
C ALA A 45 3.76 -8.08 2.39
N VAL A 46 4.17 -6.96 3.00
CA VAL A 46 4.06 -5.62 2.41
C VAL A 46 4.91 -5.49 1.16
N ILE A 47 6.15 -5.98 1.17
CA ILE A 47 7.04 -5.96 0.00
C ILE A 47 6.44 -6.80 -1.14
N ALA A 48 5.95 -8.00 -0.84
CA ALA A 48 5.33 -8.87 -1.84
C ALA A 48 4.07 -8.23 -2.44
N LEU A 49 3.22 -7.64 -1.60
CA LEU A 49 2.00 -6.95 -2.05
C LEU A 49 2.33 -5.76 -2.96
N ARG A 50 3.33 -4.95 -2.60
CA ARG A 50 3.79 -3.83 -3.44
C ARG A 50 4.32 -4.29 -4.79
N ALA A 51 5.14 -5.34 -4.80
CA ALA A 51 5.67 -5.89 -6.04
C ALA A 51 4.55 -6.43 -6.94
N TYR A 52 3.59 -7.15 -6.36
CA TYR A 52 2.45 -7.69 -7.08
C TYR A 52 1.57 -6.57 -7.67
N ALA A 53 1.17 -5.59 -6.85
CA ALA A 53 0.34 -4.47 -7.29
C ALA A 53 1.05 -3.62 -8.36
N GLY A 54 2.36 -3.34 -8.20
CA GLY A 54 3.13 -2.60 -9.19
C GLY A 54 3.23 -3.33 -10.53
N ASN A 55 3.41 -4.65 -10.50
CA ASN A 55 3.46 -5.45 -11.73
C ASN A 55 2.10 -5.48 -12.45
N ASN A 56 1.01 -5.61 -11.68
CA ASN A 56 -0.35 -5.59 -12.24
C ASN A 56 -0.67 -4.23 -12.91
N LEU A 57 -0.37 -3.13 -12.22
CA LEU A 57 -0.55 -1.78 -12.79
C LEU A 57 0.29 -1.54 -14.04
N ASN A 58 1.50 -2.11 -14.11
CA ASN A 58 2.37 -2.00 -15.28
C ASN A 58 1.77 -2.75 -16.49
N LEU A 59 1.24 -3.93 -16.28
CA LEU A 59 0.56 -4.70 -17.34
C LEU A 59 -0.67 -3.95 -17.84
N LEU A 60 -1.46 -3.38 -16.93
CA LEU A 60 -2.62 -2.57 -17.25
C LEU A 60 -2.25 -1.31 -18.04
N ALA A 61 -1.22 -0.58 -17.60
CA ALA A 61 -0.74 0.60 -18.30
C ALA A 61 -0.27 0.29 -19.74
N ARG A 62 0.39 -0.86 -19.94
CA ARG A 62 0.78 -1.31 -21.27
C ARG A 62 -0.44 -1.71 -22.12
N SER A 63 -1.38 -2.45 -21.57
CA SER A 63 -2.61 -2.82 -22.27
C SER A 63 -3.41 -1.59 -22.71
N LEU A 64 -3.57 -0.62 -21.81
CA LEU A 64 -4.17 0.67 -22.13
C LEU A 64 -3.39 1.40 -23.22
N GLY A 65 -2.05 1.37 -23.17
CA GLY A 65 -1.20 1.96 -24.21
C GLY A 65 -1.51 1.46 -25.60
N TYR A 66 -1.64 0.14 -25.78
CA TYR A 66 -2.03 -0.44 -27.06
C TYR A 66 -3.45 -0.05 -27.51
N THR A 67 -4.38 0.06 -26.55
CA THR A 67 -5.77 0.39 -26.87
C THR A 67 -5.92 1.85 -27.27
N VAL A 68 -5.18 2.78 -26.67
CA VAL A 68 -5.27 4.22 -26.98
C VAL A 68 -4.31 4.68 -28.06
N GLU A 69 -3.41 3.81 -28.56
CA GLU A 69 -2.41 4.13 -29.57
C GLU A 69 -3.05 4.78 -30.81
N ALA A 70 -4.04 4.11 -31.40
CA ALA A 70 -4.72 4.62 -32.58
C ALA A 70 -5.40 5.98 -32.31
N ALA A 71 -6.07 6.10 -31.15
CA ALA A 71 -6.73 7.34 -30.78
C ALA A 71 -5.75 8.52 -30.63
N LEU A 72 -4.54 8.27 -30.07
CA LEU A 72 -3.46 9.26 -29.99
C LEU A 72 -2.96 9.69 -31.36
N VAL A 73 -2.71 8.72 -32.25
CA VAL A 73 -2.21 8.99 -33.61
C VAL A 73 -3.20 9.80 -34.43
N PHE A 74 -4.49 9.50 -34.32
CA PHE A 74 -5.57 10.20 -35.03
C PHE A 74 -6.10 11.46 -34.31
N GLY A 75 -5.61 11.74 -33.12
CA GLY A 75 -6.05 12.89 -32.31
C GLY A 75 -7.48 12.76 -31.76
N ASP A 76 -8.03 11.55 -31.70
CA ASP A 76 -9.38 11.28 -31.24
C ASP A 76 -9.46 11.14 -29.71
N ARG A 77 -9.68 12.27 -29.02
CA ARG A 77 -9.80 12.32 -27.56
C ARG A 77 -11.01 11.58 -27.01
N VAL A 78 -12.09 11.52 -27.81
CA VAL A 78 -13.33 10.86 -27.36
C VAL A 78 -13.13 9.36 -27.36
N ALA A 79 -12.61 8.81 -28.44
CA ALA A 79 -12.28 7.38 -28.52
C ALA A 79 -11.27 6.97 -27.44
N ALA A 80 -10.26 7.81 -27.14
CA ALA A 80 -9.32 7.55 -26.07
C ALA A 80 -10.01 7.51 -24.70
N ALA A 81 -10.90 8.45 -24.40
CA ALA A 81 -11.61 8.51 -23.12
C ALA A 81 -12.57 7.31 -22.95
N GLU A 82 -13.26 6.89 -24.00
CA GLU A 82 -14.14 5.72 -23.99
C GLU A 82 -13.35 4.43 -23.78
N ALA A 83 -12.24 4.25 -24.49
CA ALA A 83 -11.36 3.08 -24.35
C ALA A 83 -10.80 2.95 -22.93
N ILE A 84 -10.34 4.07 -22.34
CA ILE A 84 -9.87 4.11 -20.96
C ILE A 84 -11.02 3.77 -20.00
N GLY A 85 -12.21 4.34 -20.20
CA GLY A 85 -13.37 4.14 -19.34
C GLY A 85 -13.83 2.69 -19.27
N MET A 86 -13.81 1.98 -20.41
CA MET A 86 -14.17 0.55 -20.47
C MET A 86 -13.19 -0.32 -19.67
N ILE A 87 -11.90 -0.09 -19.77
CA ILE A 87 -10.90 -0.91 -19.11
C ILE A 87 -10.76 -0.51 -17.63
N ALA A 88 -10.62 0.78 -17.35
CA ALA A 88 -10.39 1.28 -16.00
C ALA A 88 -11.63 1.15 -15.09
N GLY A 89 -12.83 1.07 -15.66
CA GLY A 89 -14.07 0.90 -14.91
C GLY A 89 -14.19 -0.47 -14.25
N ASP A 90 -13.63 -1.50 -14.85
CA ASP A 90 -13.66 -2.90 -14.36
C ASP A 90 -12.48 -3.23 -13.44
N GLU A 91 -11.47 -2.37 -13.38
CA GLU A 91 -10.23 -2.62 -12.64
C GLU A 91 -10.11 -1.75 -11.38
N ASP A 92 -9.28 -2.18 -10.42
CA ASP A 92 -9.02 -1.44 -9.18
C ASP A 92 -8.09 -0.22 -9.38
N VAL A 93 -8.47 0.63 -10.33
CA VAL A 93 -7.75 1.85 -10.71
C VAL A 93 -8.51 3.07 -10.18
N ALA A 94 -7.77 4.07 -9.69
CA ALA A 94 -8.35 5.33 -9.25
C ALA A 94 -8.37 6.38 -10.34
N GLN A 95 -7.30 6.43 -11.12
CA GLN A 95 -7.11 7.42 -12.17
C GLN A 95 -6.25 6.85 -13.29
N VAL A 96 -6.62 7.15 -14.53
CA VAL A 96 -5.81 6.96 -15.73
C VAL A 96 -5.68 8.30 -16.43
N THR A 97 -4.46 8.68 -16.77
CA THR A 97 -4.19 9.88 -17.56
C THR A 97 -3.34 9.48 -18.76
N VAL A 98 -3.80 9.81 -19.94
CA VAL A 98 -3.03 9.68 -21.18
C VAL A 98 -2.49 11.04 -21.57
N THR A 99 -1.20 11.12 -21.84
CA THR A 99 -0.53 12.34 -22.31
C THR A 99 -0.03 12.12 -23.73
N ASP A 100 0.04 13.20 -24.51
CA ASP A 100 0.64 13.20 -25.82
C ASP A 100 2.18 13.20 -25.76
N SER A 101 2.84 13.29 -26.94
CA SER A 101 4.30 13.37 -27.07
C SER A 101 4.92 14.63 -26.45
N GLN A 102 4.11 15.66 -26.19
CA GLN A 102 4.53 16.91 -25.56
C GLN A 102 4.26 16.91 -24.04
N GLY A 103 3.72 15.80 -23.50
CA GLY A 103 3.36 15.68 -22.09
C GLY A 103 2.06 16.38 -21.71
N GLN A 104 1.28 16.86 -22.70
CA GLN A 104 -0.01 17.48 -22.43
C GLN A 104 -1.08 16.40 -22.20
N PRO A 105 -2.02 16.61 -21.27
CA PRO A 105 -3.08 15.65 -21.02
C PRO A 105 -4.01 15.55 -22.26
N PHE A 106 -4.08 14.34 -22.80
CA PHE A 106 -4.90 14.02 -23.96
C PHE A 106 -6.27 13.48 -23.57
N ALA A 107 -6.32 12.52 -22.65
CA ALA A 107 -7.53 11.97 -22.07
C ALA A 107 -7.31 11.63 -20.60
N THR A 108 -8.33 11.79 -19.77
CA THR A 108 -8.27 11.47 -18.33
C THR A 108 -9.56 10.76 -17.92
N TRP A 109 -9.41 9.68 -17.17
CA TRP A 109 -10.49 8.98 -16.50
C TRP A 109 -10.24 8.95 -15.00
N GLN A 110 -11.27 9.19 -14.21
CA GLN A 110 -11.22 9.12 -12.75
C GLN A 110 -12.43 8.37 -12.23
N LEU A 111 -12.19 7.52 -11.23
CA LEU A 111 -13.30 6.90 -10.52
C LEU A 111 -14.09 7.98 -9.77
N PRO A 112 -15.45 8.00 -9.87
CA PRO A 112 -16.27 8.90 -9.08
C PRO A 112 -15.97 8.74 -7.59
N ALA A 113 -15.75 9.85 -6.88
CA ALA A 113 -15.43 9.85 -5.46
C ALA A 113 -16.58 9.21 -4.67
N GLY A 114 -16.39 7.97 -4.22
CA GLY A 114 -17.28 7.31 -3.29
C GLY A 114 -17.09 7.87 -1.89
N SER A 115 -18.18 8.20 -1.19
CA SER A 115 -18.20 8.59 0.22
C SER A 115 -17.76 7.38 1.07
N GLY A 116 -16.51 7.34 1.48
CA GLY A 116 -15.91 6.21 2.16
C GLY A 116 -15.26 6.56 3.49
N ILE A 117 -15.11 5.60 4.31
CA ILE A 117 -14.53 5.51 5.66
C ILE A 117 -13.01 5.78 5.60
N ALA A 118 -12.65 7.04 5.55
CA ALA A 118 -11.50 7.50 4.76
C ALA A 118 -10.17 7.67 5.50
N ARG A 119 -10.06 7.53 6.82
CA ARG A 119 -8.80 7.91 7.51
C ARG A 119 -7.82 6.76 7.77
N LEU A 120 -8.29 5.60 8.18
CA LEU A 120 -7.42 4.45 8.43
C LEU A 120 -6.98 3.76 7.13
N GLU A 121 -7.91 3.67 6.16
CA GLU A 121 -7.60 3.12 4.83
C GLU A 121 -6.50 3.90 4.12
N ARG A 122 -6.46 5.24 4.27
CA ARG A 122 -5.43 6.09 3.65
C ARG A 122 -4.03 5.77 4.11
N VAL A 123 -3.81 5.66 5.42
CA VAL A 123 -2.47 5.40 5.98
C VAL A 123 -1.95 4.03 5.55
N VAL A 124 -2.84 3.05 5.49
CA VAL A 124 -2.46 1.69 5.03
C VAL A 124 -2.24 1.67 3.52
N ALA A 125 -3.06 2.38 2.76
CA ALA A 125 -2.97 2.46 1.31
C ALA A 125 -1.69 3.19 0.86
N ASP A 126 -1.35 4.34 1.45
CA ASP A 126 -0.13 5.09 1.15
C ASP A 126 1.14 4.27 1.47
N PHE A 127 1.07 3.43 2.49
CA PHE A 127 2.21 2.59 2.86
C PHE A 127 2.27 1.29 2.03
N ALA A 128 1.14 0.73 1.63
CA ALA A 128 1.07 -0.60 0.98
C ALA A 128 1.05 -0.54 -0.55
N LEU A 129 0.62 0.57 -1.18
CA LEU A 129 0.43 0.64 -2.63
C LEU A 129 1.63 1.25 -3.35
N PRO A 130 1.95 0.75 -4.56
CA PRO A 130 2.98 1.36 -5.40
C PRO A 130 2.53 2.73 -5.89
N GLY A 131 3.51 3.61 -6.16
CA GLY A 131 3.28 4.92 -6.80
C GLY A 131 2.65 4.80 -8.19
N PRO A 132 2.34 5.93 -8.84
CA PRO A 132 1.80 5.93 -10.19
C PRO A 132 2.76 5.21 -11.14
N VAL A 133 2.22 4.38 -12.00
CA VAL A 133 2.97 3.63 -13.02
C VAL A 133 2.78 4.32 -14.36
N THR A 134 3.89 4.56 -15.06
CA THR A 134 3.89 5.18 -16.38
C THR A 134 4.37 4.17 -17.42
N ALA A 135 3.61 4.03 -18.50
CA ALA A 135 4.01 3.23 -19.66
C ALA A 135 4.02 4.11 -20.92
N PRO A 136 5.02 3.97 -21.79
CA PRO A 136 5.04 4.66 -23.06
C PRO A 136 4.02 4.06 -24.02
N VAL A 137 3.38 4.90 -24.84
CA VAL A 137 2.59 4.49 -26.01
C VAL A 137 3.50 4.61 -27.22
N VAL A 138 3.70 3.49 -27.92
CA VAL A 138 4.64 3.42 -29.04
C VAL A 138 3.87 3.08 -30.32
N HIS A 139 4.06 3.88 -31.36
CA HIS A 139 3.56 3.65 -32.71
C HIS A 139 4.73 3.63 -33.70
N ASP A 140 4.89 2.55 -34.45
CA ASP A 140 6.00 2.35 -35.42
C ASP A 140 7.39 2.62 -34.81
N GLY A 141 7.61 2.25 -33.54
CA GLY A 141 8.87 2.45 -32.83
C GLY A 141 9.10 3.87 -32.29
N ILE A 142 8.13 4.77 -32.43
CA ILE A 142 8.18 6.16 -31.94
C ILE A 142 7.23 6.30 -30.74
N ILE A 143 7.67 6.97 -29.69
CA ILE A 143 6.82 7.26 -28.53
C ILE A 143 5.88 8.41 -28.90
N VAL A 144 4.59 8.10 -28.99
CA VAL A 144 3.53 9.08 -29.32
C VAL A 144 2.84 9.63 -28.08
N GLY A 145 3.08 9.05 -26.90
CA GLY A 145 2.53 9.51 -25.65
C GLY A 145 2.87 8.59 -24.49
N HIS A 146 2.25 8.85 -23.34
CA HIS A 146 2.40 8.03 -22.13
C HIS A 146 1.05 7.80 -21.45
N VAL A 147 0.89 6.61 -20.87
CA VAL A 147 -0.23 6.28 -20.00
C VAL A 147 0.26 6.25 -18.57
N VAL A 148 -0.36 7.04 -17.71
CA VAL A 148 -0.09 7.09 -16.27
C VAL A 148 -1.29 6.47 -15.56
N VAL A 149 -1.06 5.37 -14.83
CA VAL A 149 -2.09 4.67 -14.06
C VAL A 149 -1.78 4.82 -12.58
N ARG A 150 -2.82 5.20 -11.81
CA ARG A 150 -2.79 5.28 -10.36
C ARG A 150 -3.76 4.28 -9.76
N GLY A 151 -3.28 3.43 -8.86
CA GLY A 151 -4.12 2.51 -8.09
C GLY A 151 -4.99 3.26 -7.08
N ARG A 152 -6.04 2.60 -6.58
CA ARG A 152 -7.09 3.18 -5.72
C ARG A 152 -6.62 3.80 -4.39
N GLY A 153 -5.36 3.65 -4.00
CA GLY A 153 -4.81 4.23 -2.76
C GLY A 153 -4.32 5.68 -2.86
N HIS A 154 -4.25 6.27 -4.06
CA HIS A 154 -3.62 7.58 -4.29
C HIS A 154 -4.60 8.71 -4.64
N GLN A 155 -5.86 8.60 -4.24
CA GLN A 155 -6.83 9.68 -4.44
C GLN A 155 -6.64 10.76 -3.39
N PHE A 156 -5.62 11.62 -3.48
CA PHE A 156 -5.65 12.94 -2.80
C PHE A 156 -4.51 13.82 -3.31
N PHE A 157 -4.86 14.74 -4.22
CA PHE A 157 -4.54 16.18 -4.14
C PHE A 157 -5.40 16.88 -5.17
#